data_e798d8f4344f9623f7d2db993cf11d16
#
_entry.id   e798d8f4344f9623f7d2db993cf11d16
#
_cell.length_a   1.000
_cell.length_b   1.000
_cell.length_c   1.000
_cell.angle_alpha   90.00
_cell.angle_beta   90.00
_cell.angle_gamma   90.00
#
_symmetry.space_group_name_H-M   'P 1'
#
loop_
_entity.id
_entity.type
_entity.pdbx_description
1 polymer ?
#
loop_
_entity_poly.entity_id
_entity_poly.type
_entity_poly.pdbx_seq_one_letter_code
_entity_poly.pdbx_strand_id
1 'polypeptide(L)'
;FHPSYAYEDFIQGIRPQSRPEGGLDYQLVPGRFLKFCEEASLRQGICVLIVDEINRANLARVFGELMYLLEYRDREIPLSGGGRLKIPENVRVIGTMNTADRSIALVDHALRRRFAFLALYPNYEVLRRYHESIATGFPVDGLINILKKVNFQMGDPHYEIGISFFMRDDLTREIEDIWRMEIEPYLEEYFFDQHDKFDHFRWEFIKALIES
;
A
#
# COMPACT_ATOMS: atom_id res chain seq x y z
N PHE A 1 -4.20 -3.78 -6.36
CA PHE A 1 -3.95 -5.04 -7.06
C PHE A 1 -4.36 -6.22 -6.18
N HIS A 2 -4.50 -7.41 -6.78
CA HIS A 2 -4.75 -8.69 -6.08
C HIS A 2 -4.17 -9.84 -6.91
N PRO A 3 -3.98 -11.05 -6.35
CA PRO A 3 -3.27 -12.15 -7.03
C PRO A 3 -3.86 -12.56 -8.39
N SER A 4 -5.16 -12.39 -8.58
CA SER A 4 -5.84 -12.72 -9.86
C SER A 4 -5.87 -11.55 -10.85
N TYR A 5 -5.26 -10.39 -10.54
CA TYR A 5 -5.22 -9.25 -11.44
C TYR A 5 -4.26 -9.53 -12.60
N ALA A 6 -4.70 -9.28 -13.81
CA ALA A 6 -3.99 -9.69 -15.02
C ALA A 6 -3.79 -8.53 -16.02
N TYR A 7 -3.02 -8.79 -17.06
CA TYR A 7 -2.77 -7.85 -18.16
C TYR A 7 -4.08 -7.36 -18.80
N GLU A 8 -5.04 -8.26 -18.96
CA GLU A 8 -6.34 -7.99 -19.54
C GLU A 8 -7.18 -7.00 -18.73
N ASP A 9 -6.94 -6.91 -17.42
CA ASP A 9 -7.61 -5.96 -16.54
C ASP A 9 -6.93 -4.59 -16.57
N PHE A 10 -5.61 -4.59 -16.77
CA PHE A 10 -4.79 -3.40 -16.66
C PHE A 10 -4.54 -2.70 -17.99
N ILE A 11 -4.12 -3.43 -19.00
CA ILE A 11 -3.76 -2.89 -20.32
C ILE A 11 -4.93 -3.05 -21.29
N GLN A 12 -5.21 -4.26 -21.75
CA GLN A 12 -6.34 -4.57 -22.60
C GLN A 12 -6.61 -6.07 -22.65
N GLY A 13 -7.86 -6.46 -22.86
CA GLY A 13 -8.24 -7.86 -22.95
C GLY A 13 -9.51 -8.10 -23.72
N ILE A 14 -9.67 -9.32 -24.21
CA ILE A 14 -10.92 -9.75 -24.86
C ILE A 14 -11.96 -10.01 -23.77
N ARG A 15 -13.14 -9.38 -23.90
CA ARG A 15 -14.25 -9.53 -22.97
C ARG A 15 -15.52 -9.95 -23.72
N PRO A 16 -16.27 -10.93 -23.19
CA PRO A 16 -17.57 -11.27 -23.75
C PRO A 16 -18.57 -10.13 -23.49
N GLN A 17 -19.27 -9.74 -24.52
CA GLN A 17 -20.38 -8.77 -24.46
C GLN A 17 -21.64 -9.40 -25.01
N SER A 18 -22.77 -9.21 -24.33
CA SER A 18 -24.07 -9.69 -24.80
C SER A 18 -24.53 -8.82 -25.96
N ARG A 19 -24.99 -9.45 -27.05
CA ARG A 19 -25.62 -8.75 -28.16
C ARG A 19 -27.09 -8.46 -27.85
N PRO A 20 -27.64 -7.33 -28.28
CA PRO A 20 -29.07 -7.03 -28.11
C PRO A 20 -29.98 -8.09 -28.70
N GLU A 21 -29.57 -8.75 -29.78
CA GLU A 21 -30.30 -9.80 -30.50
C GLU A 21 -30.08 -11.22 -29.95
N GLY A 22 -29.35 -11.33 -28.82
CA GLY A 22 -28.92 -12.59 -28.24
C GLY A 22 -27.57 -13.08 -28.77
N GLY A 23 -26.87 -13.88 -27.95
CA GLY A 23 -25.52 -14.37 -28.24
C GLY A 23 -24.43 -13.50 -27.61
N LEU A 24 -23.18 -13.97 -27.75
CA LEU A 24 -22.00 -13.32 -27.23
C LEU A 24 -21.11 -12.79 -28.36
N ASP A 25 -20.57 -11.59 -28.15
CA ASP A 25 -19.49 -11.02 -28.93
C ASP A 25 -18.23 -10.93 -28.08
N TYR A 26 -17.07 -11.06 -28.70
CA TYR A 26 -15.79 -11.01 -28.02
C TYR A 26 -15.04 -9.79 -28.51
N GLN A 27 -15.09 -8.73 -27.71
CA GLN A 27 -14.47 -7.46 -28.06
C GLN A 27 -13.18 -7.23 -27.27
N LEU A 28 -12.19 -6.63 -27.94
CA LEU A 28 -11.02 -6.12 -27.28
C LEU A 28 -11.39 -4.84 -26.51
N VAL A 29 -11.26 -4.88 -25.20
CA VAL A 29 -11.64 -3.77 -24.32
C VAL A 29 -10.38 -3.22 -23.64
N PRO A 30 -10.18 -1.88 -23.63
CA PRO A 30 -9.07 -1.26 -22.91
C PRO A 30 -9.22 -1.49 -21.39
N GLY A 31 -8.09 -1.84 -20.76
CA GLY A 31 -7.98 -1.98 -19.32
C GLY A 31 -7.87 -0.62 -18.61
N ARG A 32 -7.73 -0.66 -17.28
CA ARG A 32 -7.74 0.55 -16.45
C ARG A 32 -6.61 1.51 -16.77
N PHE A 33 -5.39 1.00 -17.01
CA PHE A 33 -4.23 1.83 -17.32
C PHE A 33 -4.36 2.52 -18.68
N LEU A 34 -4.79 1.78 -19.70
CA LEU A 34 -4.96 2.33 -21.05
C LEU A 34 -6.02 3.45 -21.04
N LYS A 35 -7.17 3.21 -20.44
CA LYS A 35 -8.23 4.23 -20.25
C LYS A 35 -7.71 5.47 -19.52
N PHE A 36 -6.96 5.26 -18.44
CA PHE A 36 -6.36 6.35 -17.69
C PHE A 36 -5.41 7.19 -18.56
N CYS A 37 -4.56 6.56 -19.38
CA CYS A 37 -3.67 7.25 -20.28
C CYS A 37 -4.42 8.03 -21.36
N GLU A 38 -5.49 7.46 -21.91
CA GLU A 38 -6.38 8.14 -22.88
C GLU A 38 -6.99 9.41 -22.27
N GLU A 39 -7.57 9.29 -21.07
CA GLU A 39 -8.14 10.43 -20.34
C GLU A 39 -7.08 11.46 -19.95
N ALA A 40 -5.92 11.02 -19.49
CA ALA A 40 -4.81 11.91 -19.11
C ALA A 40 -4.28 12.71 -20.30
N SER A 41 -4.27 12.13 -21.51
CA SER A 41 -3.84 12.82 -22.73
C SER A 41 -4.71 14.03 -23.10
N LEU A 42 -5.96 14.03 -22.63
CA LEU A 42 -6.93 15.10 -22.86
C LEU A 42 -6.92 16.18 -21.76
N ARG A 43 -6.13 15.98 -20.70
CA ARG A 43 -6.10 16.88 -19.55
C ARG A 43 -4.84 17.72 -19.52
N GLN A 44 -4.99 18.96 -19.05
CA GLN A 44 -3.87 19.79 -18.64
C GLN A 44 -3.52 19.50 -17.17
N GLY A 45 -2.21 19.56 -16.86
CA GLY A 45 -1.73 19.30 -15.50
C GLY A 45 -1.41 17.83 -15.24
N ILE A 46 -0.88 17.57 -14.04
CA ILE A 46 -0.41 16.24 -13.64
C ILE A 46 -1.59 15.33 -13.35
N CYS A 47 -1.58 14.14 -13.95
CA CYS A 47 -2.51 13.05 -13.68
C CYS A 47 -1.79 11.95 -12.91
N VAL A 48 -2.32 11.55 -11.75
CA VAL A 48 -1.70 10.55 -10.87
C VAL A 48 -2.54 9.27 -10.88
N LEU A 49 -1.91 8.16 -11.21
CA LEU A 49 -2.47 6.82 -11.03
C LEU A 49 -1.90 6.22 -9.75
N ILE A 50 -2.76 5.90 -8.80
CA ILE A 50 -2.39 5.18 -7.59
C ILE A 50 -2.71 3.70 -7.80
N VAL A 51 -1.69 2.86 -7.64
CA VAL A 51 -1.79 1.40 -7.70
C VAL A 51 -1.57 0.88 -6.28
N ASP A 52 -2.67 0.61 -5.60
CA ASP A 52 -2.62 0.09 -4.24
C ASP A 52 -2.25 -1.39 -4.22
N GLU A 53 -1.43 -1.79 -3.23
CA GLU A 53 -0.93 -3.16 -3.07
C GLU A 53 -0.27 -3.68 -4.35
N ILE A 54 0.64 -2.88 -4.92
CA ILE A 54 1.25 -3.18 -6.22
C ILE A 54 1.97 -4.53 -6.26
N ASN A 55 2.52 -4.98 -5.14
CA ASN A 55 3.25 -6.24 -4.99
C ASN A 55 2.34 -7.48 -4.85
N ARG A 56 1.02 -7.33 -4.67
CA ARG A 56 0.09 -8.47 -4.57
C ARG A 56 -0.19 -9.17 -5.90
N ALA A 57 0.11 -8.55 -7.03
CA ALA A 57 -0.02 -9.18 -8.33
C ALA A 57 1.35 -9.54 -8.92
N ASN A 58 1.37 -10.46 -9.88
CA ASN A 58 2.56 -10.70 -10.69
C ASN A 58 2.77 -9.53 -11.64
N LEU A 59 3.63 -8.58 -11.26
CA LEU A 59 3.81 -7.32 -11.96
C LEU A 59 4.36 -7.48 -13.38
N ALA A 60 5.25 -8.44 -13.60
CA ALA A 60 5.77 -8.71 -14.94
C ALA A 60 4.65 -9.18 -15.89
N ARG A 61 3.71 -9.97 -15.38
CA ARG A 61 2.55 -10.42 -16.13
C ARG A 61 1.51 -9.32 -16.35
N VAL A 62 1.24 -8.52 -15.31
CA VAL A 62 0.23 -7.45 -15.37
C VAL A 62 0.68 -6.30 -16.27
N PHE A 63 1.94 -5.91 -16.17
CA PHE A 63 2.47 -4.77 -16.91
C PHE A 63 2.87 -5.11 -18.35
N GLY A 64 3.34 -6.33 -18.61
CA GLY A 64 3.72 -6.74 -19.96
C GLY A 64 4.64 -5.70 -20.63
N GLU A 65 4.24 -5.22 -21.82
CA GLU A 65 4.99 -4.24 -22.61
C GLU A 65 5.11 -2.88 -21.91
N LEU A 66 4.23 -2.55 -20.95
CA LEU A 66 4.31 -1.31 -20.18
C LEU A 66 5.64 -1.19 -19.43
N MET A 67 6.25 -2.31 -19.04
CA MET A 67 7.58 -2.33 -18.41
C MET A 67 8.62 -1.56 -19.22
N TYR A 68 8.58 -1.65 -20.54
CA TYR A 68 9.47 -0.88 -21.41
C TYR A 68 9.16 0.61 -21.35
N LEU A 69 7.89 1.00 -21.37
CA LEU A 69 7.47 2.41 -21.36
C LEU A 69 7.70 3.11 -20.02
N LEU A 70 7.77 2.38 -18.91
CA LEU A 70 8.16 2.96 -17.63
C LEU A 70 9.61 3.49 -17.65
N GLU A 71 10.48 2.86 -18.44
CA GLU A 71 11.88 3.28 -18.62
C GLU A 71 12.03 4.31 -19.76
N TYR A 72 11.30 4.10 -20.86
CA TYR A 72 11.37 4.93 -22.08
C TYR A 72 10.06 5.68 -22.32
N ARG A 73 9.83 6.71 -21.51
CA ARG A 73 8.56 7.46 -21.44
C ARG A 73 8.21 8.23 -22.71
N ASP A 74 9.19 8.55 -23.54
CA ASP A 74 9.05 9.24 -24.83
C ASP A 74 8.60 8.32 -25.97
N ARG A 75 8.66 7.00 -25.74
CA ARG A 75 8.37 6.00 -26.77
C ARG A 75 6.89 5.64 -26.80
N GLU A 76 6.54 5.02 -27.91
CA GLU A 76 5.25 4.38 -28.16
C GLU A 76 5.49 2.94 -28.63
N ILE A 77 4.69 2.00 -28.13
CA ILE A 77 4.82 0.57 -28.46
C ILE A 77 3.51 0.00 -29.01
N PRO A 78 3.58 -0.99 -29.92
CA PRO A 78 2.42 -1.76 -30.28
C PRO A 78 1.98 -2.66 -29.12
N LEU A 79 0.67 -2.84 -28.94
CA LEU A 79 0.10 -3.77 -27.97
C LEU A 79 -0.19 -5.13 -28.63
N SER A 80 -0.07 -6.22 -27.86
CA SER A 80 -0.27 -7.59 -28.36
C SER A 80 -1.66 -7.84 -28.92
N GLY A 81 -2.71 -7.21 -28.38
CA GLY A 81 -4.08 -7.27 -28.87
C GLY A 81 -4.39 -6.30 -30.00
N GLY A 82 -3.45 -5.50 -30.43
CA GLY A 82 -3.61 -4.40 -31.41
C GLY A 82 -3.71 -3.04 -30.75
N GLY A 83 -3.53 -1.98 -31.57
CA GLY A 83 -3.39 -0.63 -31.06
C GLY A 83 -1.96 -0.29 -30.61
N ARG A 84 -1.80 0.87 -30.03
CA ARG A 84 -0.49 1.38 -29.55
C ARG A 84 -0.68 2.02 -28.17
N LEU A 85 0.36 1.97 -27.37
CA LEU A 85 0.40 2.59 -26.04
C LEU A 85 1.59 3.57 -25.98
N LYS A 86 1.29 4.77 -25.53
CA LYS A 86 2.24 5.75 -25.05
C LYS A 86 1.78 6.24 -23.67
N ILE A 87 2.70 6.42 -22.75
CA ILE A 87 2.37 7.03 -21.45
C ILE A 87 2.48 8.55 -21.62
N PRO A 88 1.39 9.32 -21.44
CA PRO A 88 1.45 10.79 -21.51
C PRO A 88 2.46 11.38 -20.52
N GLU A 89 3.11 12.47 -20.88
CA GLU A 89 4.16 13.10 -20.06
C GLU A 89 3.64 13.59 -18.70
N ASN A 90 2.37 13.97 -18.66
CA ASN A 90 1.70 14.43 -17.44
C ASN A 90 1.29 13.29 -16.49
N VAL A 91 1.44 12.03 -16.87
CA VAL A 91 1.10 10.88 -16.01
C VAL A 91 2.20 10.61 -14.99
N ARG A 92 1.79 10.41 -13.75
CA ARG A 92 2.62 9.87 -12.65
C ARG A 92 1.99 8.60 -12.12
N VAL A 93 2.80 7.62 -11.79
CA VAL A 93 2.34 6.36 -11.19
C VAL A 93 2.93 6.26 -9.79
N ILE A 94 2.07 6.06 -8.81
CA ILE A 94 2.43 5.81 -7.41
C ILE A 94 1.95 4.41 -7.06
N GLY A 95 2.86 3.55 -6.62
CA GLY A 95 2.52 2.24 -6.09
C GLY A 95 2.64 2.23 -4.58
N THR A 96 1.66 1.69 -3.87
CA THR A 96 1.80 1.37 -2.45
C THR A 96 2.08 -0.12 -2.28
N MET A 97 2.83 -0.49 -1.27
CA MET A 97 3.08 -1.89 -0.94
C MET A 97 3.27 -2.07 0.56
N ASN A 98 2.78 -3.19 1.07
CA ASN A 98 3.11 -3.66 2.39
C ASN A 98 4.26 -4.67 2.28
N THR A 99 5.40 -4.36 2.92
CA THR A 99 6.60 -5.21 2.89
C THR A 99 6.65 -6.22 4.03
N ALA A 100 5.77 -6.11 5.03
CA ALA A 100 5.66 -7.06 6.13
C ALA A 100 5.05 -8.40 5.68
N ASP A 101 4.25 -8.41 4.64
CA ASP A 101 3.62 -9.62 4.12
C ASP A 101 4.63 -10.47 3.31
N ARG A 102 5.23 -11.47 3.96
CA ARG A 102 6.20 -12.40 3.36
C ARG A 102 5.58 -13.35 2.33
N SER A 103 4.26 -13.48 2.30
CA SER A 103 3.55 -14.31 1.31
C SER A 103 3.51 -13.67 -0.07
N ILE A 104 3.87 -12.41 -0.18
CA ILE A 104 3.81 -11.61 -1.40
C ILE A 104 5.14 -11.66 -2.14
N ALA A 105 5.07 -11.74 -3.47
CA ALA A 105 6.26 -11.78 -4.32
C ALA A 105 7.13 -10.52 -4.12
N LEU A 106 8.44 -10.73 -3.96
CA LEU A 106 9.40 -9.64 -3.97
C LEU A 106 9.28 -8.88 -5.29
N VAL A 107 9.29 -7.56 -5.21
CA VAL A 107 9.30 -6.70 -6.41
C VAL A 107 10.54 -7.05 -7.24
N ASP A 108 10.33 -7.46 -8.48
CA ASP A 108 11.35 -7.84 -9.45
C ASP A 108 12.41 -6.72 -9.59
N HIS A 109 13.66 -7.13 -9.83
CA HIS A 109 14.77 -6.21 -10.11
C HIS A 109 14.51 -5.28 -11.29
N ALA A 110 13.75 -5.73 -12.29
CA ALA A 110 13.38 -4.90 -13.43
C ALA A 110 12.49 -3.71 -13.01
N LEU A 111 11.55 -3.93 -12.09
CA LEU A 111 10.71 -2.86 -11.53
C LEU A 111 11.49 -1.96 -10.57
N ARG A 112 12.40 -2.53 -9.78
CA ARG A 112 13.23 -1.74 -8.85
C ARG A 112 14.04 -0.64 -9.54
N ARG A 113 14.39 -0.83 -10.80
CA ARG A 113 15.11 0.18 -11.61
C ARG A 113 14.20 1.29 -12.15
N ARG A 114 12.89 1.04 -12.21
CA ARG A 114 11.90 1.93 -12.85
C ARG A 114 11.10 2.77 -11.88
N PHE A 115 11.16 2.43 -10.59
CA PHE A 115 10.49 3.16 -9.53
C PHE A 115 11.50 3.69 -8.51
N ALA A 116 11.25 4.89 -8.01
CA ALA A 116 11.87 5.37 -6.78
C ALA A 116 11.14 4.75 -5.59
N PHE A 117 11.90 4.15 -4.67
CA PHE A 117 11.35 3.51 -3.47
C PHE A 117 11.49 4.45 -2.29
N LEU A 118 10.37 4.76 -1.67
CA LEU A 118 10.29 5.60 -0.47
C LEU A 118 9.76 4.74 0.67
N ALA A 119 10.60 4.48 1.66
CA ALA A 119 10.17 3.79 2.86
C ALA A 119 9.44 4.77 3.78
N LEU A 120 8.27 4.35 4.29
CA LEU A 120 7.47 5.10 5.25
C LEU A 120 7.61 4.41 6.61
N TYR A 121 8.43 4.98 7.48
CA TYR A 121 8.58 4.54 8.85
C TYR A 121 7.64 5.31 9.79
N PRO A 122 7.32 4.78 10.98
CA PRO A 122 6.54 5.48 11.99
C PRO A 122 7.17 6.83 12.35
N ASN A 123 6.49 7.92 12.02
CA ASN A 123 6.93 9.27 12.38
C ASN A 123 6.16 9.77 13.61
N TYR A 124 6.75 9.60 14.77
CA TYR A 124 6.13 9.94 16.05
C TYR A 124 5.83 11.43 16.21
N GLU A 125 6.54 12.31 15.50
CA GLU A 125 6.24 13.73 15.49
C GLU A 125 4.90 14.03 14.79
N VAL A 126 4.56 13.26 13.76
CA VAL A 126 3.24 13.35 13.10
C VAL A 126 2.14 12.95 14.08
N LEU A 127 2.33 11.89 14.86
CA LEU A 127 1.37 11.47 15.88
C LEU A 127 1.17 12.57 16.94
N ARG A 128 2.27 13.18 17.42
CA ARG A 128 2.20 14.28 18.40
C ARG A 128 1.39 15.46 17.84
N ARG A 129 1.74 15.93 16.64
CA ARG A 129 1.05 17.05 15.98
C ARG A 129 -0.43 16.77 15.73
N TYR A 130 -0.77 15.53 15.40
CA TYR A 130 -2.16 15.15 15.22
C TYR A 130 -2.96 15.41 16.52
N HIS A 131 -2.50 14.86 17.65
CA HIS A 131 -3.18 15.01 18.94
C HIS A 131 -3.18 16.45 19.46
N GLU A 132 -2.10 17.21 19.21
CA GLU A 132 -2.05 18.66 19.50
C GLU A 132 -3.09 19.43 18.68
N SER A 133 -3.21 19.13 17.38
CA SER A 133 -4.09 19.86 16.45
C SER A 133 -5.57 19.72 16.78
N ILE A 134 -5.96 18.58 17.37
CA ILE A 134 -7.36 18.29 17.76
C ILE A 134 -7.58 18.37 19.27
N ALA A 135 -6.53 18.75 20.03
CA ALA A 135 -6.56 18.93 21.49
C ALA A 135 -7.19 17.76 22.26
N THR A 136 -6.78 16.52 21.96
CA THR A 136 -7.32 15.30 22.60
C THR A 136 -7.07 15.24 24.09
N GLY A 137 -6.02 15.91 24.60
CA GLY A 137 -5.56 15.78 25.98
C GLY A 137 -4.93 14.42 26.35
N PHE A 138 -4.80 13.52 25.37
CA PHE A 138 -4.18 12.20 25.57
C PHE A 138 -2.67 12.33 25.83
N PRO A 139 -2.08 11.55 26.76
CA PRO A 139 -0.64 11.58 27.08
C PRO A 139 0.19 10.89 25.97
N VAL A 140 0.27 11.52 24.82
CA VAL A 140 0.84 10.94 23.58
C VAL A 140 2.32 10.58 23.72
N ASP A 141 3.07 11.30 24.56
CA ASP A 141 4.51 11.02 24.76
C ASP A 141 4.76 9.71 25.48
N GLY A 142 3.90 9.34 26.43
CA GLY A 142 3.94 8.03 27.07
C GLY A 142 3.74 6.90 26.04
N LEU A 143 2.73 7.03 25.21
CA LEU A 143 2.49 6.07 24.11
C LEU A 143 3.68 5.99 23.13
N ILE A 144 4.22 7.13 22.72
CA ILE A 144 5.40 7.19 21.82
C ILE A 144 6.59 6.44 22.42
N ASN A 145 6.83 6.59 23.74
CA ASN A 145 7.91 5.89 24.41
C ASN A 145 7.70 4.37 24.41
N ILE A 146 6.47 3.90 24.55
CA ILE A 146 6.13 2.48 24.44
C ILE A 146 6.35 1.98 23.01
N LEU A 147 5.82 2.68 22.00
CA LEU A 147 5.97 2.30 20.59
C LEU A 147 7.44 2.21 20.19
N LYS A 148 8.28 3.15 20.63
CA LYS A 148 9.74 3.10 20.40
C LYS A 148 10.37 1.86 21.00
N LYS A 149 9.97 1.46 22.22
CA LYS A 149 10.49 0.26 22.88
C LYS A 149 10.06 -1.00 22.15
N VAL A 150 8.77 -1.09 21.78
CA VAL A 150 8.22 -2.23 21.03
C VAL A 150 8.96 -2.37 19.70
N ASN A 151 9.00 -1.32 18.88
CA ASN A 151 9.63 -1.34 17.56
C ASN A 151 11.13 -1.63 17.64
N PHE A 152 11.83 -1.11 18.66
CA PHE A 152 13.22 -1.49 18.94
C PHE A 152 13.36 -2.97 19.27
N GLN A 153 12.47 -3.54 20.08
CA GLN A 153 12.50 -4.95 20.47
C GLN A 153 12.18 -5.88 19.28
N MET A 154 11.34 -5.43 18.35
CA MET A 154 11.07 -6.16 17.11
C MET A 154 12.31 -6.24 16.22
N GLY A 155 13.08 -5.16 16.12
CA GLY A 155 14.37 -5.14 15.42
C GLY A 155 14.28 -5.28 13.89
N ASP A 156 13.07 -5.34 13.32
CA ASP A 156 12.82 -5.40 11.88
C ASP A 156 11.93 -4.23 11.45
N PRO A 157 12.46 -3.25 10.69
CA PRO A 157 11.71 -2.07 10.28
C PRO A 157 10.45 -2.37 9.43
N HIS A 158 10.37 -3.56 8.83
CA HIS A 158 9.22 -3.95 8.04
C HIS A 158 8.00 -4.32 8.88
N TYR A 159 8.21 -4.64 10.16
CA TYR A 159 7.17 -5.06 11.10
C TYR A 159 6.85 -4.00 12.15
N GLU A 160 7.51 -2.84 12.12
CA GLU A 160 7.25 -1.78 13.09
C GLU A 160 5.76 -1.43 13.18
N ILE A 161 5.27 -1.27 14.40
CA ILE A 161 3.91 -0.80 14.64
C ILE A 161 3.81 0.65 14.17
N GLY A 162 2.90 0.88 13.21
CA GLY A 162 2.64 2.19 12.65
C GLY A 162 1.86 3.10 13.61
N ILE A 163 1.94 4.40 13.36
CA ILE A 163 1.23 5.41 14.16
C ILE A 163 -0.26 5.52 13.82
N SER A 164 -0.70 4.98 12.69
CA SER A 164 -2.07 5.12 12.17
C SER A 164 -3.13 4.50 13.09
N PHE A 165 -2.81 3.45 13.83
CA PHE A 165 -3.69 2.87 14.85
C PHE A 165 -4.14 3.89 15.89
N PHE A 166 -3.27 4.83 16.21
CA PHE A 166 -3.41 5.78 17.32
C PHE A 166 -3.82 7.19 16.89
N MET A 167 -4.04 7.42 15.60
CA MET A 167 -4.56 8.69 15.07
C MET A 167 -6.08 8.70 15.16
N ARG A 168 -6.62 8.80 16.39
CA ARG A 168 -8.05 8.76 16.74
C ARG A 168 -8.44 9.98 17.54
N ASP A 169 -9.65 10.47 17.30
CA ASP A 169 -10.16 11.68 17.98
C ASP A 169 -10.42 11.44 19.48
N ASP A 170 -10.88 10.24 19.84
CA ASP A 170 -11.13 9.82 21.23
C ASP A 170 -10.20 8.68 21.66
N LEU A 171 -8.89 8.86 21.43
CA LEU A 171 -7.90 7.84 21.75
C LEU A 171 -7.93 7.43 23.22
N THR A 172 -8.31 8.33 24.14
CA THR A 172 -8.40 8.02 25.57
C THR A 172 -9.35 6.86 25.86
N ARG A 173 -10.45 6.74 25.12
CA ARG A 173 -11.42 5.65 25.27
C ARG A 173 -11.03 4.41 24.45
N GLU A 174 -10.43 4.63 23.30
CA GLU A 174 -10.18 3.55 22.32
C GLU A 174 -8.84 2.84 22.56
N ILE A 175 -7.89 3.43 23.27
CA ILE A 175 -6.51 2.93 23.37
C ILE A 175 -6.42 1.51 23.93
N GLU A 176 -7.24 1.16 24.93
CA GLU A 176 -7.27 -0.19 25.51
C GLU A 176 -7.74 -1.21 24.47
N ASP A 177 -8.83 -0.91 23.77
CA ASP A 177 -9.39 -1.80 22.75
C ASP A 177 -8.43 -1.96 21.57
N ILE A 178 -7.84 -0.86 21.06
CA ILE A 178 -6.83 -0.92 20.02
C ILE A 178 -5.66 -1.79 20.45
N TRP A 179 -5.17 -1.58 21.68
CA TRP A 179 -4.01 -2.34 22.15
C TRP A 179 -4.33 -3.83 22.30
N ARG A 180 -5.43 -4.17 22.96
CA ARG A 180 -5.82 -5.57 23.24
C ARG A 180 -6.27 -6.33 21.98
N MET A 181 -6.94 -5.66 21.05
CA MET A 181 -7.56 -6.33 19.91
C MET A 181 -6.72 -6.28 18.64
N GLU A 182 -5.81 -5.31 18.51
CA GLU A 182 -5.01 -5.11 17.30
C GLU A 182 -3.51 -5.29 17.56
N ILE A 183 -2.97 -4.65 18.62
CA ILE A 183 -1.52 -4.63 18.86
C ILE A 183 -1.05 -5.90 19.57
N GLU A 184 -1.70 -6.33 20.66
CA GLU A 184 -1.31 -7.56 21.37
C GLU A 184 -1.34 -8.79 20.46
N PRO A 185 -2.41 -9.07 19.68
CA PRO A 185 -2.42 -10.22 18.79
C PRO A 185 -1.31 -10.16 17.74
N TYR A 186 -1.03 -8.96 17.21
CA TYR A 186 0.06 -8.76 16.26
C TYR A 186 1.43 -9.06 16.88
N LEU A 187 1.67 -8.61 18.12
CA LEU A 187 2.90 -8.89 18.85
C LEU A 187 3.02 -10.37 19.25
N GLU A 188 1.93 -11.02 19.64
CA GLU A 188 1.91 -12.46 19.92
C GLU A 188 2.31 -13.28 18.70
N GLU A 189 1.79 -12.92 17.52
CA GLU A 189 2.17 -13.55 16.26
C GLU A 189 3.65 -13.30 15.92
N TYR A 190 4.11 -12.06 16.06
CA TYR A 190 5.48 -11.69 15.75
C TYR A 190 6.51 -12.37 16.65
N PHE A 191 6.23 -12.43 17.96
CA PHE A 191 7.09 -13.03 18.98
C PHE A 191 6.71 -14.49 19.34
N PHE A 192 6.03 -15.20 18.44
CA PHE A 192 5.54 -16.56 18.68
C PHE A 192 6.55 -17.50 19.34
N ASP A 193 7.82 -17.44 18.93
CA ASP A 193 8.90 -18.24 19.52
C ASP A 193 9.63 -17.57 20.71
N GLN A 194 9.20 -16.38 21.13
CA GLN A 194 9.90 -15.54 22.12
C GLN A 194 8.90 -14.85 23.07
N HIS A 195 8.01 -15.61 23.69
CA HIS A 195 6.94 -15.11 24.56
C HIS A 195 7.43 -14.15 25.65
N ASP A 196 8.59 -14.41 26.27
CA ASP A 196 9.17 -13.55 27.31
C ASP A 196 9.37 -12.09 26.85
N LYS A 197 9.56 -11.86 25.56
CA LYS A 197 9.73 -10.51 25.00
C LYS A 197 8.41 -9.76 24.85
N PHE A 198 7.33 -10.49 24.64
CA PHE A 198 6.00 -9.93 24.44
C PHE A 198 5.31 -9.56 25.75
N ASP A 199 5.46 -10.37 26.81
CA ASP A 199 4.71 -10.21 28.06
C ASP A 199 4.81 -8.80 28.65
N HIS A 200 5.95 -8.13 28.50
CA HIS A 200 6.15 -6.76 28.97
C HIS A 200 5.32 -5.69 28.21
N PHE A 201 4.74 -6.05 27.09
CA PHE A 201 3.93 -5.15 26.24
C PHE A 201 2.43 -5.45 26.31
N ARG A 202 1.99 -6.32 27.24
CA ARG A 202 0.57 -6.50 27.53
C ARG A 202 -0.02 -5.24 28.15
N TRP A 203 -1.27 -4.99 27.87
CA TRP A 203 -1.98 -3.78 28.32
C TRP A 203 -1.84 -3.52 29.82
N GLU A 204 -1.94 -4.57 30.63
CA GLU A 204 -1.81 -4.48 32.07
C GLU A 204 -0.49 -3.83 32.53
N PHE A 205 0.59 -4.01 31.76
CA PHE A 205 1.91 -3.48 32.11
C PHE A 205 2.17 -2.11 31.49
N ILE A 206 1.61 -1.84 30.29
CA ILE A 206 1.92 -0.59 29.59
C ILE A 206 0.99 0.56 29.96
N LYS A 207 -0.22 0.29 30.45
CA LYS A 207 -1.21 1.31 30.80
C LYS A 207 -0.63 2.39 31.70
N ALA A 208 -0.03 2.00 32.82
CA ALA A 208 0.58 2.94 33.77
C ALA A 208 1.76 3.72 33.18
N LEU A 209 2.45 3.16 32.17
CA LEU A 209 3.57 3.81 31.50
C LEU A 209 3.12 4.82 30.44
N ILE A 210 1.91 4.70 29.91
CA ILE A 210 1.32 5.68 29.01
C ILE A 210 0.86 6.91 29.82
N GLU A 211 0.30 6.71 31.01
CA GLU A 211 -0.24 7.76 31.87
C GLU A 211 0.86 8.51 32.67
N SER A 212 2.08 8.01 32.71
CA SER A 212 3.21 8.61 33.42
C SER A 212 3.96 9.64 32.58
#